data_3c6cb78ec56a85ba29e86f1af3bb6d0f
#
_entry.id   3c6cb78ec56a85ba29e86f1af3bb6d0f
#
_cell.length_a   1.000
_cell.length_b   1.000
_cell.length_c   1.000
_cell.angle_alpha   90.00
_cell.angle_beta   90.00
_cell.angle_gamma   90.00
#
_symmetry.space_group_name_H-M   'P 1'
#
loop_
_entity.id
_entity.type
_entity.pdbx_description
1 polymer ?
#
loop_
_entity_poly.entity_id
_entity_poly.type
_entity_poly.pdbx_seq_one_letter_code
_entity_poly.pdbx_strand_id
1 'polypeptide(L)'
;LGPLLATPAEQSWAVSTPLDRRRWLLPRLTSLLLAAGALVAVMALVAGMGLHGGSLGWITLAGGLFGITLAGASVSVQGTSRDDCWSRRAGSMLIGAGVLTAVAVVVAHQSGWPLPSQGLPSPFALAMAGVPLACLTVVAAVRTLPSIDLATLSAGAQLAAATATATVGMDPSVLSGILEVRHWRRVGRVSSRPFRYGRLGRTWVLLQAEFRRQLRRPTVLGTWAVLAVAQYAVALLVPAVAGVAHLILLYFATNRLAVGLRTLSRSPGLRRALGGDELRVRLTHIVIPTLGAALWWLITWSASGTPHIPADLILVAGVSAASYRSATRSPLSYGGVVMETPFGLFPVEVVMQMARGPDLLGATVVLQWIVAR
;
A
#
# COMPACT_ATOMS: atom_id res chain seq x y z
N LEU A 1 16.10 4.36 3.20
CA LEU A 1 15.03 5.24 3.70
C LEU A 1 14.68 4.82 5.12
N GLY A 2 14.86 5.73 6.08
CA GLY A 2 14.54 5.46 7.48
C GLY A 2 13.25 6.15 7.90
N PRO A 3 12.70 5.81 9.07
CA PRO A 3 11.47 6.39 9.58
C PRO A 3 11.63 7.81 10.14
N LEU A 4 12.85 8.21 10.52
CA LEU A 4 13.13 9.57 10.94
C LEU A 4 13.47 10.45 9.73
N LEU A 5 12.87 11.63 9.68
CA LEU A 5 12.87 12.53 8.53
C LEU A 5 13.23 13.96 8.96
N ALA A 6 13.92 14.68 8.07
CA ALA A 6 14.17 16.13 8.23
C ALA A 6 13.63 16.87 7.01
N THR A 7 12.77 17.86 7.20
CA THR A 7 12.25 18.70 6.10
C THR A 7 13.37 19.46 5.39
N PRO A 8 13.21 19.89 4.13
CA PRO A 8 14.23 20.66 3.43
C PRO A 8 14.65 21.94 4.18
N ALA A 9 13.71 22.63 4.84
CA ALA A 9 13.99 23.78 5.67
C ALA A 9 14.85 23.42 6.90
N GLU A 10 14.55 22.31 7.54
CA GLU A 10 15.32 21.84 8.69
C GLU A 10 16.72 21.34 8.30
N GLN A 11 16.88 20.80 7.09
CA GLN A 11 18.18 20.41 6.57
C GLN A 11 19.10 21.61 6.38
N SER A 12 18.56 22.71 5.86
CA SER A 12 19.33 23.93 5.64
C SER A 12 19.66 24.68 6.94
N TRP A 13 18.79 24.60 7.97
CA TRP A 13 18.97 25.36 9.21
C TRP A 13 19.49 24.51 10.37
N ALA A 14 18.82 23.42 10.69
CA ALA A 14 19.14 22.66 11.90
C ALA A 14 20.34 21.71 11.71
N VAL A 15 20.51 21.14 10.51
CA VAL A 15 21.56 20.15 10.28
C VAL A 15 22.89 20.78 9.86
N SER A 16 22.87 22.00 9.32
CA SER A 16 24.07 22.79 9.00
C SER A 16 24.69 23.48 10.24
N THR A 17 23.92 23.58 11.35
CA THR A 17 24.40 24.17 12.60
C THR A 17 24.96 23.09 13.55
N PRO A 18 25.88 23.41 14.46
CA PRO A 18 26.44 22.47 15.42
C PRO A 18 25.45 22.10 16.57
N LEU A 19 24.18 21.91 16.22
CA LEU A 19 23.15 21.50 17.18
C LEU A 19 23.32 20.01 17.55
N ASP A 20 23.03 19.70 18.81
CA ASP A 20 22.97 18.32 19.26
C ASP A 20 21.83 17.57 18.55
N ARG A 21 22.20 16.73 17.59
CA ARG A 21 21.26 15.91 16.79
C ARG A 21 20.36 15.05 17.66
N ARG A 22 20.87 14.57 18.79
CA ARG A 22 20.11 13.74 19.72
C ARG A 22 18.92 14.52 20.30
N ARG A 23 19.15 15.74 20.77
CA ARG A 23 18.07 16.58 21.34
C ARG A 23 17.02 16.95 20.32
N TRP A 24 17.43 17.18 19.08
CA TRP A 24 16.53 17.54 17.99
C TRP A 24 15.71 16.35 17.47
N LEU A 25 16.29 15.13 17.37
CA LEU A 25 15.61 13.94 16.86
C LEU A 25 14.78 13.21 17.92
N LEU A 26 15.06 13.41 19.21
CA LEU A 26 14.38 12.72 20.30
C LEU A 26 12.84 12.90 20.30
N PRO A 27 12.28 14.13 20.17
CA PRO A 27 10.82 14.29 20.14
C PRO A 27 10.17 13.64 18.91
N ARG A 28 10.89 13.51 17.80
CA ARG A 28 10.42 12.80 16.61
C ARG A 28 10.45 11.29 16.79
N LEU A 29 11.49 10.79 17.45
CA LEU A 29 11.54 9.38 17.83
C LEU A 29 10.37 9.04 18.75
N THR A 30 10.10 9.85 19.79
CA THR A 30 8.99 9.59 20.69
C THR A 30 7.63 9.62 19.98
N SER A 31 7.39 10.61 19.12
CA SER A 31 6.14 10.66 18.33
C SER A 31 6.00 9.46 17.38
N LEU A 32 7.08 9.02 16.75
CA LEU A 32 7.10 7.83 15.90
C LEU A 32 6.78 6.56 16.69
N LEU A 33 7.41 6.38 17.86
CA LEU A 33 7.17 5.21 18.71
C LEU A 33 5.73 5.15 19.21
N LEU A 34 5.19 6.29 19.65
CA LEU A 34 3.81 6.40 20.12
C LEU A 34 2.82 6.11 18.97
N ALA A 35 3.04 6.70 17.79
CA ALA A 35 2.18 6.48 16.63
C ALA A 35 2.21 5.01 16.16
N ALA A 36 3.40 4.41 16.08
CA ALA A 36 3.56 3.00 15.69
C ALA A 36 2.94 2.07 16.74
N GLY A 37 3.17 2.34 18.03
CA GLY A 37 2.59 1.59 19.13
C GLY A 37 1.06 1.67 19.12
N ALA A 38 0.50 2.88 19.01
CA ALA A 38 -0.95 3.08 18.96
C ALA A 38 -1.60 2.40 17.73
N LEU A 39 -0.98 2.53 16.55
CA LEU A 39 -1.49 1.90 15.33
C LEU A 39 -1.58 0.39 15.46
N VAL A 40 -0.49 -0.26 15.91
CA VAL A 40 -0.46 -1.73 16.04
C VAL A 40 -1.33 -2.19 17.21
N ALA A 41 -1.45 -1.42 18.29
CA ALA A 41 -2.36 -1.70 19.39
C ALA A 41 -3.84 -1.71 18.92
N VAL A 42 -4.25 -0.71 18.13
CA VAL A 42 -5.59 -0.66 17.54
C VAL A 42 -5.83 -1.84 16.59
N MET A 43 -4.85 -2.19 15.75
CA MET A 43 -4.97 -3.37 14.88
C MET A 43 -5.10 -4.66 15.68
N ALA A 44 -4.31 -4.80 16.76
CA ALA A 44 -4.37 -5.95 17.67
C ALA A 44 -5.71 -6.02 18.42
N LEU A 45 -6.26 -4.88 18.84
CA LEU A 45 -7.58 -4.79 19.46
C LEU A 45 -8.68 -5.28 18.51
N VAL A 46 -8.70 -4.76 17.28
CA VAL A 46 -9.69 -5.16 16.24
C VAL A 46 -9.57 -6.66 15.95
N ALA A 47 -8.36 -7.16 15.80
CA ALA A 47 -8.11 -8.59 15.57
C ALA A 47 -8.57 -9.44 16.79
N GLY A 48 -8.27 -8.98 18.01
CA GLY A 48 -8.68 -9.65 19.25
C GLY A 48 -10.19 -9.70 19.46
N MET A 49 -10.92 -8.65 19.06
CA MET A 49 -12.39 -8.63 19.07
C MET A 49 -12.98 -9.71 18.16
N GLY A 50 -12.36 -9.96 17.00
CA GLY A 50 -12.80 -11.01 16.07
C GLY A 50 -12.53 -12.44 16.59
N LEU A 51 -11.51 -12.62 17.42
CA LEU A 51 -11.10 -13.94 17.93
C LEU A 51 -11.78 -14.36 19.25
N HIS A 52 -12.73 -13.58 19.74
CA HIS A 52 -13.54 -13.88 20.95
C HIS A 52 -12.73 -14.23 22.21
N GLY A 53 -11.59 -13.59 22.41
CA GLY A 53 -10.70 -13.87 23.53
C GLY A 53 -10.89 -12.94 24.73
N GLY A 54 -11.09 -13.51 25.92
CA GLY A 54 -11.22 -12.78 27.20
C GLY A 54 -9.98 -12.00 27.66
N SER A 55 -8.95 -11.86 26.82
CA SER A 55 -7.66 -11.21 27.12
C SER A 55 -7.35 -10.00 26.20
N LEU A 56 -8.40 -9.28 25.75
CA LEU A 56 -8.26 -8.13 24.82
C LEU A 56 -7.21 -7.11 25.28
N GLY A 57 -7.17 -6.80 26.58
CA GLY A 57 -6.17 -5.88 27.13
C GLY A 57 -4.73 -6.33 26.90
N TRP A 58 -4.43 -7.60 27.11
CA TRP A 58 -3.09 -8.14 26.90
C TRP A 58 -2.71 -8.24 25.43
N ILE A 59 -3.66 -8.59 24.57
CA ILE A 59 -3.45 -8.62 23.10
C ILE A 59 -3.14 -7.20 22.59
N THR A 60 -3.89 -6.21 23.04
CA THR A 60 -3.70 -4.81 22.69
C THR A 60 -2.34 -4.30 23.18
N LEU A 61 -1.97 -4.62 24.41
CA LEU A 61 -0.69 -4.24 24.99
C LEU A 61 0.48 -4.91 24.24
N ALA A 62 0.39 -6.20 23.98
CA ALA A 62 1.40 -6.92 23.20
C ALA A 62 1.56 -6.34 21.79
N GLY A 63 0.47 -6.00 21.13
CA GLY A 63 0.47 -5.33 19.82
C GLY A 63 1.14 -3.96 19.89
N GLY A 64 0.85 -3.15 20.88
CA GLY A 64 1.48 -1.85 21.10
C GLY A 64 3.00 -1.96 21.31
N LEU A 65 3.42 -2.87 22.17
CA LEU A 65 4.85 -3.15 22.42
C LEU A 65 5.56 -3.65 21.16
N PHE A 66 4.92 -4.49 20.38
CA PHE A 66 5.44 -4.95 19.09
C PHE A 66 5.62 -3.78 18.09
N GLY A 67 4.64 -2.87 18.00
CA GLY A 67 4.74 -1.65 17.20
C GLY A 67 5.93 -0.77 17.60
N ILE A 68 6.12 -0.54 18.91
CA ILE A 68 7.26 0.19 19.46
C ILE A 68 8.58 -0.51 19.12
N THR A 69 8.63 -1.83 19.28
CA THR A 69 9.81 -2.65 18.97
C THR A 69 10.21 -2.52 17.50
N LEU A 70 9.26 -2.65 16.57
CA LEU A 70 9.51 -2.50 15.14
C LEU A 70 10.00 -1.10 14.78
N ALA A 71 9.38 -0.07 15.33
CA ALA A 71 9.78 1.32 15.09
C ALA A 71 11.19 1.59 15.66
N GLY A 72 11.48 1.17 16.89
CA GLY A 72 12.79 1.29 17.50
C GLY A 72 13.88 0.54 16.74
N ALA A 73 13.62 -0.70 16.34
CA ALA A 73 14.55 -1.48 15.52
C ALA A 73 14.81 -0.81 14.15
N SER A 74 13.77 -0.26 13.50
CA SER A 74 13.93 0.41 12.21
C SER A 74 14.78 1.68 12.28
N VAL A 75 14.67 2.45 13.38
CA VAL A 75 15.53 3.61 13.65
C VAL A 75 16.96 3.18 13.94
N SER A 76 17.16 2.13 14.74
CA SER A 76 18.49 1.60 15.02
C SER A 76 19.20 1.15 13.74
N VAL A 77 18.51 0.46 12.84
CA VAL A 77 19.05 0.07 11.53
C VAL A 77 19.36 1.30 10.67
N GLN A 78 18.53 2.35 10.72
CA GLN A 78 18.79 3.61 10.01
C GLN A 78 20.11 4.27 10.47
N GLY A 79 20.41 4.21 11.78
CA GLY A 79 21.61 4.82 12.34
C GLY A 79 22.88 3.97 12.20
N THR A 80 22.77 2.65 12.04
CA THR A 80 23.92 1.74 11.98
C THR A 80 24.29 1.33 10.56
N SER A 81 23.35 1.30 9.63
CA SER A 81 23.63 0.82 8.27
C SER A 81 24.23 1.91 7.39
N ARG A 82 25.52 1.78 7.08
CA ARG A 82 26.19 2.58 6.03
C ARG A 82 25.72 2.19 4.62
N ASP A 83 25.20 0.98 4.45
CA ASP A 83 24.72 0.47 3.17
C ASP A 83 23.20 0.35 3.14
N ASP A 84 22.57 1.12 2.27
CA ASP A 84 21.12 1.04 1.95
C ASP A 84 20.64 -0.37 1.55
N CYS A 85 21.55 -1.28 1.20
CA CYS A 85 21.24 -2.63 0.75
C CYS A 85 20.71 -3.51 1.90
N TRP A 86 21.31 -3.40 3.08
CA TRP A 86 20.95 -4.21 4.25
C TRP A 86 19.58 -3.83 4.84
N SER A 87 19.30 -2.54 4.97
CA SER A 87 18.01 -2.06 5.48
C SER A 87 16.86 -2.45 4.56
N ARG A 88 17.09 -2.45 3.25
CA ARG A 88 16.10 -2.90 2.25
C ARG A 88 15.86 -4.40 2.30
N ARG A 89 16.94 -5.20 2.42
CA ARG A 89 16.82 -6.66 2.56
C ARG A 89 16.08 -7.03 3.84
N ALA A 90 16.43 -6.42 4.97
CA ALA A 90 15.74 -6.64 6.24
C ALA A 90 14.26 -6.28 6.15
N GLY A 91 13.93 -5.13 5.57
CA GLY A 91 12.54 -4.73 5.34
C GLY A 91 11.77 -5.69 4.44
N SER A 92 12.39 -6.16 3.33
CA SER A 92 11.73 -7.12 2.44
C SER A 92 11.58 -8.50 3.08
N MET A 93 12.54 -8.94 3.89
CA MET A 93 12.44 -10.19 4.66
C MET A 93 11.33 -10.15 5.70
N LEU A 94 11.19 -9.03 6.43
CA LEU A 94 10.11 -8.83 7.42
C LEU A 94 8.72 -8.85 6.75
N ILE A 95 8.58 -8.14 5.63
CA ILE A 95 7.33 -8.16 4.85
C ILE A 95 7.06 -9.58 4.34
N GLY A 96 8.08 -10.25 3.78
CA GLY A 96 7.97 -11.61 3.29
C GLY A 96 7.58 -12.60 4.40
N ALA A 97 8.20 -12.51 5.56
CA ALA A 97 7.87 -13.31 6.73
C ALA A 97 6.43 -13.06 7.20
N GLY A 98 6.00 -11.79 7.28
CA GLY A 98 4.63 -11.43 7.63
C GLY A 98 3.59 -11.99 6.65
N VAL A 99 3.87 -11.89 5.36
CA VAL A 99 2.99 -12.47 4.32
C VAL A 99 2.96 -13.99 4.41
N LEU A 100 4.10 -14.65 4.59
CA LEU A 100 4.17 -16.12 4.74
C LEU A 100 3.40 -16.59 5.97
N THR A 101 3.55 -15.91 7.10
CA THR A 101 2.80 -16.21 8.33
C THR A 101 1.29 -16.05 8.10
N ALA A 102 0.86 -14.97 7.47
CA ALA A 102 -0.54 -14.74 7.17
C ALA A 102 -1.11 -15.81 6.21
N VAL A 103 -0.36 -16.19 5.17
CA VAL A 103 -0.73 -17.28 4.27
C VAL A 103 -0.81 -18.60 5.02
N ALA A 104 0.15 -18.92 5.88
CA ALA A 104 0.14 -20.14 6.68
C ALA A 104 -1.09 -20.24 7.59
N VAL A 105 -1.45 -19.13 8.26
CA VAL A 105 -2.66 -19.06 9.10
C VAL A 105 -3.92 -19.27 8.27
N VAL A 106 -4.02 -18.64 7.10
CA VAL A 106 -5.18 -18.78 6.21
C VAL A 106 -5.30 -20.23 5.70
N VAL A 107 -4.20 -20.84 5.25
CA VAL A 107 -4.18 -22.22 4.76
C VAL A 107 -4.54 -23.19 5.88
N ALA A 108 -3.97 -23.03 7.05
CA ALA A 108 -4.30 -23.85 8.22
C ALA A 108 -5.79 -23.76 8.57
N HIS A 109 -6.36 -22.56 8.55
CA HIS A 109 -7.78 -22.38 8.81
C HIS A 109 -8.66 -23.04 7.74
N GLN A 110 -8.34 -22.88 6.45
CA GLN A 110 -9.13 -23.46 5.36
C GLN A 110 -9.01 -24.98 5.27
N SER A 111 -7.86 -25.55 5.62
CA SER A 111 -7.66 -27.00 5.63
C SER A 111 -8.26 -27.69 6.86
N GLY A 112 -8.87 -26.92 7.77
CA GLY A 112 -9.37 -27.46 9.04
C GLY A 112 -8.26 -27.97 9.96
N TRP A 113 -7.02 -27.63 9.67
CA TRP A 113 -5.90 -27.98 10.52
C TRP A 113 -6.03 -27.21 11.82
N PRO A 114 -6.08 -27.90 12.98
CA PRO A 114 -6.18 -27.18 14.24
C PRO A 114 -4.97 -26.25 14.36
N LEU A 115 -5.23 -24.94 14.33
CA LEU A 115 -4.18 -24.01 14.72
C LEU A 115 -3.72 -24.42 16.12
N PRO A 116 -2.42 -24.59 16.35
CA PRO A 116 -1.92 -25.06 17.63
C PRO A 116 -2.32 -24.05 18.72
N SER A 117 -3.50 -24.26 19.29
CA SER A 117 -3.98 -23.49 20.45
C SER A 117 -3.18 -23.91 21.70
N GLN A 118 -2.66 -25.13 21.68
CA GLN A 118 -1.77 -25.66 22.71
C GLN A 118 -0.32 -25.36 22.32
N GLY A 119 0.31 -24.43 23.06
CA GLY A 119 1.72 -24.06 22.86
C GLY A 119 1.98 -22.63 22.39
N LEU A 120 0.96 -21.88 21.97
CA LEU A 120 1.13 -20.43 21.81
C LEU A 120 1.28 -19.77 23.20
N PRO A 121 2.31 -18.92 23.39
CA PRO A 121 2.47 -18.20 24.64
C PRO A 121 1.22 -17.38 24.91
N SER A 122 0.79 -17.37 26.17
CA SER A 122 -0.38 -16.58 26.56
C SER A 122 -0.17 -15.10 26.15
N PRO A 123 -1.23 -14.35 25.83
CA PRO A 123 -1.12 -12.92 25.51
C PRO A 123 -0.41 -12.13 26.60
N PHE A 124 -0.55 -12.53 27.85
CA PHE A 124 0.20 -12.02 28.99
C PHE A 124 1.71 -12.28 28.83
N ALA A 125 2.11 -13.51 28.54
CA ALA A 125 3.52 -13.85 28.33
C ALA A 125 4.15 -13.10 27.15
N LEU A 126 3.39 -12.93 26.06
CA LEU A 126 3.81 -12.12 24.91
C LEU A 126 4.00 -10.64 25.28
N ALA A 127 3.08 -10.07 26.05
CA ALA A 127 3.21 -8.70 26.55
C ALA A 127 4.44 -8.57 27.47
N MET A 128 4.61 -9.48 28.40
CA MET A 128 5.76 -9.46 29.33
C MET A 128 7.11 -9.62 28.62
N ALA A 129 7.20 -10.48 27.61
CA ALA A 129 8.39 -10.61 26.76
C ALA A 129 8.60 -9.39 25.84
N GLY A 130 7.53 -8.73 25.44
CA GLY A 130 7.54 -7.52 24.62
C GLY A 130 8.16 -6.31 25.32
N VAL A 131 8.01 -6.19 26.66
CA VAL A 131 8.55 -5.05 27.42
C VAL A 131 10.07 -4.95 27.31
N PRO A 132 10.86 -5.98 27.66
CA PRO A 132 12.34 -5.87 27.58
C PRO A 132 12.80 -5.68 26.14
N LEU A 133 12.12 -6.28 25.15
CA LEU A 133 12.47 -6.13 23.76
C LEU A 133 12.19 -4.70 23.25
N ALA A 134 11.07 -4.10 23.63
CA ALA A 134 10.75 -2.71 23.34
C ALA A 134 11.77 -1.76 24.01
N CYS A 135 12.09 -1.97 25.29
CA CYS A 135 13.10 -1.20 25.98
C CYS A 135 14.47 -1.29 25.30
N LEU A 136 14.91 -2.49 24.93
CA LEU A 136 16.18 -2.72 24.25
C LEU A 136 16.24 -1.95 22.91
N THR A 137 15.20 -2.05 22.09
CA THR A 137 15.15 -1.40 20.78
C THR A 137 15.04 0.12 20.90
N VAL A 138 14.31 0.65 21.89
CA VAL A 138 14.24 2.08 22.18
C VAL A 138 15.60 2.61 22.63
N VAL A 139 16.29 1.92 23.54
CA VAL A 139 17.64 2.30 23.97
C VAL A 139 18.62 2.26 22.81
N ALA A 140 18.57 1.23 21.98
CA ALA A 140 19.38 1.13 20.78
C ALA A 140 19.09 2.29 19.82
N ALA A 141 17.82 2.60 19.57
CA ALA A 141 17.40 3.72 18.73
C ALA A 141 17.94 5.06 19.26
N VAL A 142 17.82 5.33 20.55
CA VAL A 142 18.33 6.57 21.17
C VAL A 142 19.86 6.68 21.07
N ARG A 143 20.57 5.56 21.21
CA ARG A 143 22.04 5.52 21.06
C ARG A 143 22.51 5.78 19.64
N THR A 144 21.71 5.40 18.64
CA THR A 144 22.05 5.54 17.22
C THR A 144 21.61 6.89 16.61
N LEU A 145 20.83 7.71 17.33
CA LEU A 145 20.39 9.03 16.84
C LEU A 145 21.53 9.93 16.36
N PRO A 146 22.68 10.05 17.07
CA PRO A 146 23.77 10.91 16.62
C PRO A 146 24.46 10.43 15.35
N SER A 147 24.44 9.12 15.07
CA SER A 147 25.10 8.52 13.91
C SER A 147 24.27 8.51 12.64
N ILE A 148 23.01 8.98 12.68
CA ILE A 148 22.14 9.01 11.50
C ILE A 148 22.68 10.03 10.49
N ASP A 149 22.96 9.56 9.26
CA ASP A 149 23.46 10.38 8.18
C ASP A 149 22.41 11.35 7.64
N LEU A 150 22.86 12.56 7.30
CA LEU A 150 22.03 13.57 6.66
C LEU A 150 21.37 13.07 5.35
N ALA A 151 22.13 12.28 4.57
CA ALA A 151 21.61 11.71 3.33
C ALA A 151 20.39 10.81 3.55
N THR A 152 20.36 10.04 4.65
CA THR A 152 19.22 9.18 4.98
C THR A 152 18.02 9.99 5.47
N LEU A 153 18.23 11.05 6.25
CA LEU A 153 17.19 11.99 6.70
C LEU A 153 16.57 12.75 5.51
N SER A 154 17.40 13.22 4.58
CA SER A 154 16.95 13.97 3.40
C SER A 154 16.18 13.11 2.40
N ALA A 155 16.65 11.91 2.14
CA ALA A 155 15.98 10.99 1.21
C ALA A 155 14.58 10.61 1.69
N GLY A 156 14.38 10.46 3.00
CA GLY A 156 13.08 10.23 3.62
C GLY A 156 12.18 11.46 3.57
N ALA A 157 12.73 12.64 3.82
CA ALA A 157 11.99 13.90 3.82
C ALA A 157 11.34 14.23 2.47
N GLN A 158 12.05 13.98 1.35
CA GLN A 158 11.47 14.14 0.03
C GLN A 158 10.25 13.23 -0.20
N LEU A 159 10.26 12.02 0.36
CA LEU A 159 9.12 11.12 0.30
C LEU A 159 7.99 11.57 1.21
N ALA A 160 8.31 12.03 2.43
CA ALA A 160 7.33 12.59 3.35
C ALA A 160 6.68 13.87 2.81
N ALA A 161 7.47 14.78 2.23
CA ALA A 161 6.94 15.96 1.55
C ALA A 161 6.03 15.58 0.38
N ALA A 162 6.43 14.59 -0.42
CA ALA A 162 5.60 14.07 -1.50
C ALA A 162 4.31 13.41 -0.98
N THR A 163 4.39 12.74 0.17
CA THR A 163 3.21 12.14 0.82
C THR A 163 2.30 13.25 1.37
N ALA A 164 2.86 14.24 2.06
CA ALA A 164 2.12 15.40 2.56
C ALA A 164 1.48 16.19 1.41
N THR A 165 2.20 16.42 0.31
CA THR A 165 1.63 17.06 -0.88
C THR A 165 0.53 16.21 -1.50
N ALA A 166 0.70 14.87 -1.55
CA ALA A 166 -0.31 13.96 -2.06
C ALA A 166 -1.55 13.90 -1.14
N THR A 167 -1.39 14.04 0.18
CA THR A 167 -2.52 14.08 1.13
C THR A 167 -3.21 15.44 1.12
N VAL A 168 -2.46 16.53 1.18
CA VAL A 168 -3.01 17.90 1.12
C VAL A 168 -3.64 18.17 -0.25
N GLY A 169 -2.94 17.79 -1.32
CA GLY A 169 -3.47 17.88 -2.69
C GLY A 169 -4.46 16.78 -3.04
N MET A 170 -4.77 15.86 -2.10
CA MET A 170 -5.64 14.71 -2.31
C MET A 170 -5.30 13.90 -3.59
N ASP A 171 -4.05 13.94 -4.07
CA ASP A 171 -3.61 13.21 -5.26
C ASP A 171 -2.58 12.10 -4.97
N PRO A 172 -3.02 10.87 -4.68
CA PRO A 172 -2.11 9.75 -4.43
C PRO A 172 -1.25 9.38 -5.65
N SER A 173 -1.58 9.92 -6.84
CA SER A 173 -0.81 9.64 -8.05
C SER A 173 0.54 10.36 -8.07
N VAL A 174 0.68 11.50 -7.38
CA VAL A 174 1.95 12.20 -7.21
C VAL A 174 2.95 11.31 -6.48
N LEU A 175 2.53 10.72 -5.36
CA LEU A 175 3.37 9.80 -4.61
C LEU A 175 3.76 8.58 -5.43
N SER A 176 2.80 7.97 -6.14
CA SER A 176 3.07 6.81 -6.99
C SER A 176 4.03 7.16 -8.14
N GLY A 177 3.92 8.34 -8.72
CA GLY A 177 4.82 8.83 -9.77
C GLY A 177 6.26 9.02 -9.26
N ILE A 178 6.43 9.63 -8.09
CA ILE A 178 7.76 9.83 -7.47
C ILE A 178 8.41 8.48 -7.12
N LEU A 179 7.65 7.55 -6.55
CA LEU A 179 8.13 6.20 -6.25
C LEU A 179 8.54 5.45 -7.53
N GLU A 180 7.80 5.62 -8.61
CA GLU A 180 8.11 5.02 -9.91
C GLU A 180 9.40 5.60 -10.50
N VAL A 181 9.55 6.92 -10.55
CA VAL A 181 10.77 7.58 -11.03
C VAL A 181 11.99 7.12 -10.22
N ARG A 182 11.87 7.05 -8.89
CA ARG A 182 12.93 6.54 -8.01
C ARG A 182 13.26 5.07 -8.29
N HIS A 183 12.25 4.23 -8.52
CA HIS A 183 12.46 2.83 -8.87
C HIS A 183 13.26 2.72 -10.17
N TRP A 184 12.84 3.39 -11.25
CA TRP A 184 13.50 3.32 -12.54
C TRP A 184 14.92 3.91 -12.55
N ARG A 185 15.15 5.00 -11.79
CA ARG A 185 16.50 5.54 -11.61
C ARG A 185 17.46 4.54 -10.95
N ARG A 186 16.94 3.70 -10.02
CA ARG A 186 17.76 2.66 -9.36
C ARG A 186 18.00 1.44 -10.22
N VAL A 187 17.02 1.03 -11.01
CA VAL A 187 17.14 -0.11 -11.92
C VAL A 187 18.19 0.16 -13.00
N GLY A 188 18.34 1.43 -13.41
CA GLY A 188 19.31 1.84 -14.40
C GLY A 188 19.01 1.25 -15.79
N ARG A 189 19.83 0.30 -16.25
CA ARG A 189 19.66 -0.35 -17.56
C ARG A 189 18.68 -1.51 -17.48
N VAL A 190 17.74 -1.53 -18.41
CA VAL A 190 16.79 -2.64 -18.57
C VAL A 190 17.09 -3.34 -19.88
N SER A 191 17.34 -4.64 -19.84
CA SER A 191 17.50 -5.43 -21.07
C SER A 191 16.18 -5.45 -21.83
N SER A 192 16.22 -5.10 -23.12
CA SER A 192 15.08 -5.18 -24.00
C SER A 192 15.18 -6.46 -24.85
N ARG A 193 14.10 -7.21 -24.92
CA ARG A 193 13.95 -8.29 -25.88
C ARG A 193 12.95 -7.88 -26.95
N PRO A 194 13.15 -8.22 -28.22
CA PRO A 194 12.24 -7.86 -29.29
C PRO A 194 10.84 -8.40 -28.98
N PHE A 195 9.84 -7.65 -29.43
CA PHE A 195 8.45 -8.09 -29.34
C PHE A 195 8.15 -9.09 -30.47
N ARG A 196 7.34 -10.10 -30.16
CA ARG A 196 6.89 -11.04 -31.17
C ARG A 196 5.61 -10.50 -31.82
N TYR A 197 5.61 -10.40 -33.12
CA TYR A 197 4.40 -10.09 -33.90
C TYR A 197 3.54 -11.35 -33.96
N GLY A 198 2.27 -11.24 -33.54
CA GLY A 198 1.27 -12.30 -33.67
C GLY A 198 0.16 -11.91 -34.64
N ARG A 199 -0.85 -12.77 -34.78
CA ARG A 199 -2.03 -12.54 -35.66
C ARG A 199 -2.77 -11.23 -35.32
N LEU A 200 -2.75 -10.79 -34.06
CA LEU A 200 -3.35 -9.53 -33.59
C LEU A 200 -2.47 -8.29 -33.88
N GLY A 201 -1.32 -8.48 -34.57
CA GLY A 201 -0.44 -7.39 -34.99
C GLY A 201 -0.04 -6.48 -33.83
N ARG A 202 -0.31 -5.20 -33.97
CA ARG A 202 0.05 -4.15 -33.02
C ARG A 202 -0.60 -4.33 -31.63
N THR A 203 -1.85 -4.75 -31.53
CA THR A 203 -2.54 -4.99 -30.27
C THR A 203 -1.80 -6.01 -29.42
N TRP A 204 -1.28 -7.08 -30.04
CA TRP A 204 -0.48 -8.09 -29.37
C TRP A 204 0.85 -7.54 -28.83
N VAL A 205 1.51 -6.67 -29.60
CA VAL A 205 2.74 -6.01 -29.17
C VAL A 205 2.49 -5.13 -27.93
N LEU A 206 1.40 -4.36 -27.93
CA LEU A 206 1.01 -3.52 -26.80
C LEU A 206 0.67 -4.35 -25.54
N LEU A 207 -0.04 -5.46 -25.70
CA LEU A 207 -0.32 -6.40 -24.60
C LEU A 207 0.97 -7.00 -24.03
N GLN A 208 1.89 -7.45 -24.88
CA GLN A 208 3.20 -7.94 -24.43
C GLN A 208 3.99 -6.87 -23.69
N ALA A 209 3.97 -5.63 -24.18
CA ALA A 209 4.64 -4.51 -23.54
C ALA A 209 4.09 -4.25 -22.13
N GLU A 210 2.76 -4.21 -21.99
CA GLU A 210 2.10 -4.01 -20.71
C GLU A 210 2.38 -5.17 -19.74
N PHE A 211 2.26 -6.41 -20.19
CA PHE A 211 2.56 -7.60 -19.40
C PHE A 211 4.01 -7.61 -18.91
N ARG A 212 4.99 -7.40 -19.82
CA ARG A 212 6.40 -7.29 -19.44
C ARG A 212 6.66 -6.15 -18.46
N ARG A 213 5.92 -5.04 -18.58
CA ARG A 213 6.00 -3.93 -17.66
C ARG A 213 5.58 -4.34 -16.24
N GLN A 214 4.47 -5.08 -16.08
CA GLN A 214 4.03 -5.58 -14.77
C GLN A 214 5.06 -6.55 -14.16
N LEU A 215 5.61 -7.48 -14.94
CA LEU A 215 6.63 -8.42 -14.47
C LEU A 215 7.93 -7.73 -14.01
N ARG A 216 8.27 -6.59 -14.61
CA ARG A 216 9.43 -5.78 -14.20
C ARG A 216 9.20 -4.97 -12.91
N ARG A 217 7.98 -5.01 -12.35
CA ARG A 217 7.58 -4.26 -11.17
C ARG A 217 7.15 -5.20 -10.04
N PRO A 218 8.10 -5.93 -9.41
CA PRO A 218 7.78 -6.92 -8.39
C PRO A 218 7.02 -6.30 -7.20
N THR A 219 7.24 -5.01 -6.92
CA THR A 219 6.50 -4.29 -5.86
C THR A 219 5.01 -4.18 -6.14
N VAL A 220 4.59 -4.07 -7.41
CA VAL A 220 3.17 -4.02 -7.78
C VAL A 220 2.53 -5.39 -7.56
N LEU A 221 3.21 -6.45 -8.01
CA LEU A 221 2.74 -7.83 -7.81
C LEU A 221 2.75 -8.20 -6.32
N GLY A 222 3.79 -7.78 -5.58
CA GLY A 222 3.85 -7.98 -4.13
C GLY A 222 2.70 -7.27 -3.40
N THR A 223 2.39 -6.02 -3.74
CA THR A 223 1.24 -5.31 -3.15
C THR A 223 -0.07 -6.02 -3.49
N TRP A 224 -0.23 -6.48 -4.74
CA TRP A 224 -1.39 -7.22 -5.20
C TRP A 224 -1.61 -8.51 -4.40
N ALA A 225 -0.53 -9.27 -4.15
CA ALA A 225 -0.57 -10.47 -3.33
C ALA A 225 -0.87 -10.16 -1.84
N VAL A 226 -0.25 -9.11 -1.29
CA VAL A 226 -0.53 -8.68 0.10
C VAL A 226 -1.99 -8.29 0.29
N LEU A 227 -2.61 -7.61 -0.67
CA LEU A 227 -4.04 -7.28 -0.62
C LEU A 227 -4.92 -8.54 -0.67
N ALA A 228 -4.52 -9.57 -1.42
CA ALA A 228 -5.24 -10.85 -1.42
C ALA A 228 -5.17 -11.54 -0.04
N VAL A 229 -3.98 -11.57 0.57
CA VAL A 229 -3.82 -12.09 1.93
C VAL A 229 -4.62 -11.27 2.95
N ALA A 230 -4.63 -9.94 2.81
CA ALA A 230 -5.43 -9.06 3.66
C ALA A 230 -6.93 -9.36 3.57
N GLN A 231 -7.45 -9.72 2.39
CA GLN A 231 -8.84 -10.14 2.22
C GLN A 231 -9.16 -11.38 3.06
N TYR A 232 -8.31 -12.39 3.05
CA TYR A 232 -8.49 -13.57 3.89
C TYR A 232 -8.44 -13.22 5.38
N ALA A 233 -7.50 -12.37 5.77
CA ALA A 233 -7.40 -11.92 7.16
C ALA A 233 -8.67 -11.17 7.60
N VAL A 234 -9.24 -10.30 6.76
CA VAL A 234 -10.50 -9.61 7.06
C VAL A 234 -11.66 -10.59 7.15
N ALA A 235 -11.75 -11.55 6.24
CA ALA A 235 -12.82 -12.56 6.26
C ALA A 235 -12.78 -13.42 7.53
N LEU A 236 -11.58 -13.70 8.06
CA LEU A 236 -11.39 -14.44 9.31
C LEU A 236 -11.69 -13.61 10.55
N LEU A 237 -11.19 -12.37 10.59
CA LEU A 237 -11.24 -11.53 11.78
C LEU A 237 -12.57 -10.79 11.93
N VAL A 238 -13.14 -10.31 10.81
CA VAL A 238 -14.34 -9.47 10.80
C VAL A 238 -15.24 -9.85 9.61
N PRO A 239 -15.85 -11.05 9.63
CA PRO A 239 -16.65 -11.57 8.50
C PRO A 239 -17.79 -10.65 8.07
N ALA A 240 -18.35 -9.87 8.99
CA ALA A 240 -19.45 -8.93 8.71
C ALA A 240 -19.07 -7.85 7.66
N VAL A 241 -17.80 -7.49 7.52
CA VAL A 241 -17.34 -6.50 6.54
C VAL A 241 -16.56 -7.12 5.37
N ALA A 242 -16.45 -8.46 5.32
CA ALA A 242 -15.65 -9.15 4.33
C ALA A 242 -16.03 -8.80 2.88
N GLY A 243 -17.32 -8.66 2.58
CA GLY A 243 -17.80 -8.29 1.24
C GLY A 243 -17.42 -6.86 0.84
N VAL A 244 -17.56 -5.90 1.76
CA VAL A 244 -17.15 -4.50 1.50
C VAL A 244 -15.65 -4.40 1.36
N ALA A 245 -14.90 -5.11 2.21
CA ALA A 245 -13.44 -5.17 2.12
C ALA A 245 -13.00 -5.79 0.79
N HIS A 246 -13.68 -6.84 0.33
CA HIS A 246 -13.42 -7.49 -0.95
C HIS A 246 -13.51 -6.50 -2.13
N LEU A 247 -14.58 -5.71 -2.21
CA LEU A 247 -14.75 -4.67 -3.21
C LEU A 247 -13.59 -3.66 -3.17
N ILE A 248 -13.28 -3.13 -1.98
CA ILE A 248 -12.26 -2.10 -1.79
C ILE A 248 -10.87 -2.64 -2.13
N LEU A 249 -10.51 -3.81 -1.62
CA LEU A 249 -9.19 -4.42 -1.84
C LEU A 249 -9.00 -4.84 -3.30
N LEU A 250 -10.05 -5.39 -3.94
CA LEU A 250 -10.04 -5.71 -5.37
C LEU A 250 -9.84 -4.44 -6.22
N TYR A 251 -10.53 -3.33 -5.87
CA TYR A 251 -10.32 -2.06 -6.57
C TYR A 251 -8.88 -1.57 -6.43
N PHE A 252 -8.31 -1.57 -5.23
CA PHE A 252 -6.93 -1.16 -5.03
C PHE A 252 -5.94 -2.08 -5.76
N ALA A 253 -6.15 -3.39 -5.74
CA ALA A 253 -5.34 -4.36 -6.47
C ALA A 253 -5.36 -4.09 -7.98
N THR A 254 -6.56 -3.90 -8.56
CA THR A 254 -6.74 -3.62 -9.99
C THR A 254 -6.16 -2.27 -10.40
N ASN A 255 -6.38 -1.23 -9.58
CA ASN A 255 -5.88 0.12 -9.85
C ASN A 255 -4.35 0.20 -9.82
N ARG A 256 -3.68 -0.67 -9.05
CA ARG A 256 -2.21 -0.82 -9.09
C ARG A 256 -1.71 -1.35 -10.42
N LEU A 257 -2.46 -2.24 -11.07
CA LEU A 257 -2.13 -2.78 -12.39
C LEU A 257 -2.43 -1.77 -13.51
N ALA A 258 -3.35 -0.82 -13.30
CA ALA A 258 -3.78 0.17 -14.30
C ALA A 258 -2.81 1.35 -14.50
N VAL A 259 -1.59 1.32 -13.92
CA VAL A 259 -0.62 2.41 -14.03
C VAL A 259 -0.21 2.69 -15.49
N GLY A 260 -0.19 1.66 -16.37
CA GLY A 260 0.08 1.82 -17.80
C GLY A 260 -0.92 2.69 -18.51
N LEU A 261 -2.17 2.37 -18.29
CA LEU A 261 -3.29 3.15 -18.82
C LEU A 261 -3.24 4.61 -18.32
N ARG A 262 -2.90 4.81 -17.04
CA ARG A 262 -2.75 6.15 -16.44
C ARG A 262 -1.62 6.93 -17.10
N THR A 263 -0.46 6.32 -17.30
CA THR A 263 0.69 6.96 -17.96
C THR A 263 0.34 7.34 -19.41
N LEU A 264 -0.30 6.43 -20.13
CA LEU A 264 -0.78 6.67 -21.49
C LEU A 264 -1.78 7.83 -21.55
N SER A 265 -2.75 7.85 -20.64
CA SER A 265 -3.81 8.87 -20.61
C SER A 265 -3.28 10.27 -20.29
N ARG A 266 -2.24 10.36 -19.45
CA ARG A 266 -1.61 11.62 -19.06
C ARG A 266 -0.57 12.15 -20.02
N SER A 267 -0.09 11.33 -20.97
CA SER A 267 0.96 11.72 -21.91
C SER A 267 0.45 11.79 -23.35
N PRO A 268 0.04 12.98 -23.85
CA PRO A 268 -0.38 13.16 -25.24
C PRO A 268 0.71 12.81 -26.26
N GLY A 269 1.99 13.10 -25.91
CA GLY A 269 3.14 12.76 -26.73
C GLY A 269 3.28 11.26 -26.91
N LEU A 270 3.15 10.47 -25.83
CA LEU A 270 3.20 9.01 -25.89
C LEU A 270 2.06 8.44 -26.75
N ARG A 271 0.84 8.98 -26.61
CA ARG A 271 -0.29 8.57 -27.44
C ARG A 271 -0.04 8.82 -28.92
N ARG A 272 0.47 9.99 -29.28
CA ARG A 272 0.84 10.34 -30.66
C ARG A 272 1.96 9.43 -31.19
N ALA A 273 2.99 9.19 -30.40
CA ALA A 273 4.08 8.31 -30.79
C ALA A 273 3.65 6.85 -30.99
N LEU A 274 2.74 6.36 -30.15
CA LEU A 274 2.13 5.06 -30.36
C LEU A 274 1.22 5.04 -31.60
N GLY A 275 0.61 6.16 -32.01
CA GLY A 275 -0.28 6.32 -33.17
C GLY A 275 -1.54 5.45 -33.11
N GLY A 276 -2.37 5.46 -34.15
CA GLY A 276 -3.59 4.65 -34.27
C GLY A 276 -4.77 5.20 -33.47
N ASP A 277 -5.86 4.41 -33.42
CA ASP A 277 -7.07 4.75 -32.71
C ASP A 277 -6.83 4.78 -31.18
N GLU A 278 -7.10 5.93 -30.58
CA GLU A 278 -6.90 6.17 -29.15
C GLU A 278 -7.73 5.22 -28.27
N LEU A 279 -8.97 4.94 -28.69
CA LEU A 279 -9.85 4.03 -27.95
C LEU A 279 -9.27 2.61 -27.93
N ARG A 280 -8.82 2.12 -29.07
CA ARG A 280 -8.20 0.79 -29.18
C ARG A 280 -6.94 0.67 -28.31
N VAL A 281 -6.09 1.69 -28.30
CA VAL A 281 -4.88 1.70 -27.45
C VAL A 281 -5.26 1.68 -25.97
N ARG A 282 -6.24 2.48 -25.54
CA ARG A 282 -6.73 2.50 -24.15
C ARG A 282 -7.36 1.16 -23.76
N LEU A 283 -8.20 0.59 -24.62
CA LEU A 283 -8.82 -0.73 -24.37
C LEU A 283 -7.77 -1.84 -24.27
N THR A 284 -6.72 -1.80 -25.07
CA THR A 284 -5.63 -2.77 -24.97
C THR A 284 -4.92 -2.70 -23.60
N HIS A 285 -4.74 -1.49 -23.06
CA HIS A 285 -4.06 -1.33 -21.77
C HIS A 285 -4.93 -1.68 -20.55
N ILE A 286 -6.26 -1.74 -20.67
CA ILE A 286 -7.14 -2.18 -19.58
C ILE A 286 -7.25 -3.72 -19.49
N VAL A 287 -6.90 -4.46 -20.53
CA VAL A 287 -7.01 -5.93 -20.56
C VAL A 287 -6.21 -6.56 -19.41
N ILE A 288 -4.96 -6.14 -19.19
CA ILE A 288 -4.12 -6.71 -18.12
C ILE A 288 -4.67 -6.42 -16.73
N PRO A 289 -5.08 -5.17 -16.37
CA PRO A 289 -5.79 -4.89 -15.13
C PRO A 289 -7.06 -5.73 -14.94
N THR A 290 -7.87 -5.89 -15.97
CA THR A 290 -9.12 -6.69 -15.91
C THR A 290 -8.83 -8.16 -15.68
N LEU A 291 -7.87 -8.75 -16.39
CA LEU A 291 -7.42 -10.12 -16.14
C LEU A 291 -6.84 -10.29 -14.74
N GLY A 292 -6.08 -9.28 -14.28
CA GLY A 292 -5.58 -9.25 -12.90
C GLY A 292 -6.70 -9.18 -11.86
N ALA A 293 -7.77 -8.41 -12.13
CA ALA A 293 -8.96 -8.36 -11.28
C ALA A 293 -9.69 -9.70 -11.21
N ALA A 294 -9.90 -10.34 -12.37
CA ALA A 294 -10.54 -11.64 -12.44
C ALA A 294 -9.73 -12.74 -11.73
N LEU A 295 -8.41 -12.73 -11.92
CA LEU A 295 -7.51 -13.65 -11.22
C LEU A 295 -7.51 -13.40 -9.71
N TRP A 296 -7.47 -12.14 -9.27
CA TRP A 296 -7.51 -11.79 -7.86
C TRP A 296 -8.83 -12.21 -7.22
N TRP A 297 -9.96 -11.94 -7.88
CA TRP A 297 -11.27 -12.42 -7.47
C TRP A 297 -11.29 -13.94 -7.34
N LEU A 298 -10.79 -14.67 -8.33
CA LEU A 298 -10.75 -16.13 -8.31
C LEU A 298 -9.94 -16.67 -7.12
N ILE A 299 -8.80 -16.05 -6.83
CA ILE A 299 -7.95 -16.44 -5.69
C ILE A 299 -8.66 -16.14 -4.36
N THR A 300 -9.38 -15.02 -4.25
CA THR A 300 -9.99 -14.59 -2.99
C THR A 300 -11.48 -14.95 -2.88
N TRP A 301 -12.00 -15.71 -3.82
CA TRP A 301 -13.42 -16.08 -3.89
C TRP A 301 -13.96 -16.69 -2.60
N SER A 302 -13.24 -17.64 -2.00
CA SER A 302 -13.66 -18.28 -0.75
C SER A 302 -13.68 -17.32 0.46
N ALA A 303 -13.04 -16.15 0.35
CA ALA A 303 -13.00 -15.12 1.39
C ALA A 303 -13.96 -13.94 1.12
N SER A 304 -14.80 -14.01 0.09
CA SER A 304 -15.75 -12.93 -0.24
C SER A 304 -17.09 -13.04 0.50
N GLY A 305 -17.36 -14.17 1.15
CA GLY A 305 -18.64 -14.50 1.75
C GLY A 305 -19.39 -15.56 0.94
N THR A 306 -20.71 -15.44 0.80
CA THR A 306 -21.51 -16.37 -0.03
C THR A 306 -21.27 -16.08 -1.51
N PRO A 307 -20.67 -17.01 -2.26
CA PRO A 307 -20.37 -16.81 -3.65
C PRO A 307 -21.65 -16.80 -4.49
N HIS A 308 -21.82 -15.72 -5.26
CA HIS A 308 -22.92 -15.56 -6.20
C HIS A 308 -22.36 -15.16 -7.56
N ILE A 309 -22.11 -16.14 -8.43
CA ILE A 309 -21.36 -15.95 -9.69
C ILE A 309 -21.81 -14.72 -10.50
N PRO A 310 -23.12 -14.47 -10.77
CA PRO A 310 -23.53 -13.31 -11.54
C PRO A 310 -23.21 -11.98 -10.83
N ALA A 311 -23.39 -11.90 -9.51
CA ALA A 311 -23.05 -10.71 -8.74
C ALA A 311 -21.52 -10.47 -8.70
N ASP A 312 -20.75 -11.54 -8.66
CA ASP A 312 -19.28 -11.48 -8.67
C ASP A 312 -18.70 -11.06 -10.04
N LEU A 313 -19.34 -11.46 -11.13
CA LEU A 313 -18.97 -10.96 -12.45
C LEU A 313 -19.26 -9.46 -12.60
N ILE A 314 -20.38 -8.97 -12.03
CA ILE A 314 -20.69 -7.54 -11.96
C ILE A 314 -19.61 -6.83 -11.13
N LEU A 315 -19.15 -7.41 -10.05
CA LEU A 315 -18.06 -6.87 -9.22
C LEU A 315 -16.78 -6.67 -10.04
N VAL A 316 -16.32 -7.71 -10.72
CA VAL A 316 -15.09 -7.65 -11.53
C VAL A 316 -15.23 -6.62 -12.67
N ALA A 317 -16.37 -6.60 -13.35
CA ALA A 317 -16.66 -5.64 -14.41
C ALA A 317 -16.72 -4.21 -13.87
N GLY A 318 -17.43 -3.98 -12.77
CA GLY A 318 -17.57 -2.68 -12.13
C GLY A 318 -16.23 -2.12 -11.63
N VAL A 319 -15.42 -2.96 -10.96
CA VAL A 319 -14.08 -2.60 -10.52
C VAL A 319 -13.15 -2.29 -11.69
N SER A 320 -13.24 -3.05 -12.78
CA SER A 320 -12.46 -2.79 -14.00
C SER A 320 -12.87 -1.46 -14.64
N ALA A 321 -14.17 -1.17 -14.73
CA ALA A 321 -14.71 0.11 -15.22
C ALA A 321 -14.31 1.28 -14.31
N ALA A 322 -14.37 1.12 -12.98
CA ALA A 322 -13.93 2.11 -12.02
C ALA A 322 -12.43 2.42 -12.14
N SER A 323 -11.62 1.37 -12.32
CA SER A 323 -10.17 1.51 -12.53
C SER A 323 -9.84 2.18 -13.86
N TYR A 324 -10.59 1.85 -14.94
CA TYR A 324 -10.46 2.53 -16.23
C TYR A 324 -10.78 4.02 -16.11
N ARG A 325 -11.91 4.37 -15.49
CA ARG A 325 -12.35 5.74 -15.30
C ARG A 325 -11.38 6.54 -14.43
N SER A 326 -10.86 5.94 -13.36
CA SER A 326 -9.82 6.53 -12.52
C SER A 326 -8.50 6.76 -13.27
N ALA A 327 -8.07 5.80 -14.11
CA ALA A 327 -6.83 5.89 -14.85
C ALA A 327 -6.89 6.89 -16.03
N THR A 328 -8.07 7.08 -16.62
CA THR A 328 -8.28 7.98 -17.77
C THR A 328 -8.74 9.39 -17.38
N ARG A 329 -8.85 9.69 -16.08
CA ARG A 329 -9.22 11.03 -15.63
C ARG A 329 -8.18 12.08 -16.06
N SER A 330 -8.66 13.30 -16.33
CA SER A 330 -7.79 14.46 -16.56
C SER A 330 -6.88 14.72 -15.35
N PRO A 331 -5.71 15.36 -15.55
CA PRO A 331 -4.92 15.86 -14.44
C PRO A 331 -5.76 16.76 -13.52
N LEU A 332 -5.49 16.71 -12.20
CA LEU A 332 -6.21 17.55 -11.25
C LEU A 332 -5.99 19.02 -11.57
N SER A 333 -7.08 19.76 -11.66
CA SER A 333 -7.10 21.20 -11.82
C SER A 333 -7.33 21.84 -10.45
N TYR A 334 -6.37 22.63 -9.99
CA TYR A 334 -6.47 23.37 -8.72
C TYR A 334 -7.03 24.79 -8.91
N GLY A 335 -7.32 25.19 -10.15
CA GLY A 335 -7.87 26.52 -10.50
C GLY A 335 -9.41 26.57 -10.52
N GLY A 336 -10.08 25.53 -10.04
CA GLY A 336 -11.54 25.44 -10.05
C GLY A 336 -12.23 26.12 -8.87
N VAL A 337 -13.55 25.91 -8.76
CA VAL A 337 -14.37 26.49 -7.68
C VAL A 337 -13.92 25.98 -6.32
N VAL A 338 -13.64 26.92 -5.44
CA VAL A 338 -13.29 26.66 -4.04
C VAL A 338 -14.48 27.09 -3.17
N MET A 339 -14.98 26.20 -2.34
CA MET A 339 -15.99 26.52 -1.34
C MET A 339 -15.33 26.89 -0.01
N GLU A 340 -15.76 27.99 0.56
CA GLU A 340 -15.38 28.34 1.92
C GLU A 340 -16.23 27.51 2.91
N THR A 341 -15.56 26.79 3.80
CA THR A 341 -16.21 25.96 4.82
C THR A 341 -15.68 26.38 6.20
N PRO A 342 -16.38 26.07 7.30
CA PRO A 342 -15.89 26.33 8.66
C PRO A 342 -14.51 25.69 8.96
N PHE A 343 -14.09 24.70 8.15
CA PHE A 343 -12.81 24.01 8.28
C PHE A 343 -11.74 24.53 7.30
N GLY A 344 -12.02 25.60 6.54
CA GLY A 344 -11.13 26.19 5.55
C GLY A 344 -11.64 26.07 4.12
N LEU A 345 -10.75 26.40 3.16
CA LEU A 345 -11.06 26.40 1.74
C LEU A 345 -11.13 24.96 1.21
N PHE A 346 -12.28 24.56 0.67
CA PHE A 346 -12.53 23.22 0.15
C PHE A 346 -12.61 23.23 -1.39
N PRO A 347 -11.65 22.58 -2.09
CA PRO A 347 -11.62 22.56 -3.55
C PRO A 347 -12.60 21.51 -4.09
N VAL A 348 -13.85 21.89 -4.31
CA VAL A 348 -14.95 21.01 -4.74
C VAL A 348 -14.59 20.24 -6.01
N GLU A 349 -14.01 20.94 -6.99
CA GLU A 349 -13.66 20.33 -8.28
C GLU A 349 -12.60 19.23 -8.12
N VAL A 350 -11.62 19.40 -7.23
CA VAL A 350 -10.61 18.40 -6.94
C VAL A 350 -11.26 17.14 -6.36
N VAL A 351 -12.19 17.30 -5.40
CA VAL A 351 -12.90 16.18 -4.79
C VAL A 351 -13.76 15.44 -5.81
N MET A 352 -14.51 16.17 -6.65
CA MET A 352 -15.30 15.57 -7.72
C MET A 352 -14.42 14.81 -8.74
N GLN A 353 -13.27 15.39 -9.10
CA GLN A 353 -12.31 14.70 -9.97
C GLN A 353 -11.71 13.46 -9.30
N MET A 354 -11.48 13.48 -7.99
CA MET A 354 -10.98 12.31 -7.25
C MET A 354 -12.02 11.21 -7.11
N ALA A 355 -13.27 11.57 -6.88
CA ALA A 355 -14.39 10.62 -6.83
C ALA A 355 -14.61 9.90 -8.17
N ARG A 356 -14.10 10.46 -9.27
CA ARG A 356 -14.23 9.87 -10.61
C ARG A 356 -13.46 8.55 -10.70
N GLY A 357 -14.19 7.48 -10.69
CA GLY A 357 -13.72 6.09 -10.62
C GLY A 357 -14.35 5.39 -9.42
N PRO A 358 -14.02 5.77 -8.19
CA PRO A 358 -14.69 5.22 -7.00
C PRO A 358 -16.22 5.39 -6.98
N ASP A 359 -16.77 6.41 -7.65
CA ASP A 359 -18.22 6.59 -7.82
C ASP A 359 -18.92 5.37 -8.47
N LEU A 360 -18.25 4.70 -9.40
CA LEU A 360 -18.76 3.47 -9.99
C LEU A 360 -18.78 2.27 -9.02
N LEU A 361 -17.99 2.30 -7.97
CA LEU A 361 -18.02 1.23 -6.96
C LEU A 361 -19.37 1.24 -6.21
N GLY A 362 -19.90 2.44 -5.91
CA GLY A 362 -21.25 2.57 -5.34
C GLY A 362 -22.33 1.97 -6.24
N ALA A 363 -22.30 2.30 -7.54
CA ALA A 363 -23.21 1.71 -8.52
C ALA A 363 -23.03 0.19 -8.63
N THR A 364 -21.79 -0.30 -8.55
CA THR A 364 -21.50 -1.75 -8.57
C THR A 364 -22.13 -2.46 -7.38
N VAL A 365 -22.05 -1.88 -6.17
CA VAL A 365 -22.69 -2.45 -4.95
C VAL A 365 -24.19 -2.53 -5.13
N VAL A 366 -24.84 -1.48 -5.63
CA VAL A 366 -26.29 -1.47 -5.86
C VAL A 366 -26.70 -2.56 -6.87
N LEU A 367 -25.96 -2.67 -7.97
CA LEU A 367 -26.23 -3.71 -8.98
C LEU A 367 -26.03 -5.13 -8.43
N GLN A 368 -24.95 -5.35 -7.65
CA GLN A 368 -24.73 -6.63 -6.98
C GLN A 368 -25.89 -6.99 -6.05
N TRP A 369 -26.36 -6.03 -5.27
CA TRP A 369 -27.45 -6.25 -4.33
C TRP A 369 -28.77 -6.59 -5.04
N ILE A 370 -29.04 -5.96 -6.20
CA ILE A 370 -30.24 -6.26 -7.02
C ILE A 370 -30.17 -7.69 -7.59
N VAL A 371 -28.98 -8.11 -8.06
CA VAL A 371 -28.80 -9.42 -8.70
C VAL A 371 -28.66 -10.57 -7.71
N ALA A 372 -28.22 -10.28 -6.49
CA ALA A 372 -28.09 -11.27 -5.42
C ALA A 372 -29.40 -11.55 -4.66
N ARG A 373 -30.46 -10.76 -4.92
CA ARG A 373 -31.82 -10.99 -4.41
C ARG A 373 -32.61 -11.94 -5.31
#